data_129bbb68163255843871c34f31065bda
#
_entry.id   129bbb68163255843871c34f31065bda
#
_cell.length_a   1.000
_cell.length_b   1.000
_cell.length_c   1.000
_cell.angle_alpha   90.00
_cell.angle_beta   90.00
_cell.angle_gamma   90.00
#
_symmetry.space_group_name_H-M   'P 1'
#
loop_
_entity.id
_entity.type
_entity.pdbx_description
1 polymer ?
#
loop_
_entity_poly.entity_id
_entity_poly.type
_entity_poly.pdbx_seq_one_letter_code
_entity_poly.pdbx_strand_id
1 'polypeptide(L)'
;MQTDNFNHNTTEVDGLKWHWVEQGEGPAIVLLHGIPESWRCWQHQIPTLAKQFRVIAPDMKGYGQSGKPKGDYAASTVAAETLAFLDAIGVEQFHIAGHDWGVVIADNIINLAPSRVERYIRCCLSLHTYDARNSLHHQWNGRNPEKACQLMANADAYVRVWYESSCKPESRTDEAEIEEIIKEFSYAGISDVVPLYFAHIRNSIPVDYSKFTMPVLYIHGEHDPRQPIEYARGMEEHIPGLEAVLVLDAGHFVTWERPAEVTNAMMWFLHSMLASGLPLFDRSRHHGLPTKPVHDVESWGVNPGIARPKAG
;
A
#
# COMPACT_ATOMS: atom_id res chain seq x y z
N MET A 1 21.16 14.43 14.57
CA MET A 1 20.40 13.87 13.44
C MET A 1 20.88 12.45 13.27
N GLN A 2 20.06 11.49 13.61
CA GLN A 2 20.36 10.11 13.21
C GLN A 2 20.14 10.08 11.70
N THR A 3 21.21 9.95 10.91
CA THR A 3 21.12 9.66 9.49
C THR A 3 20.49 8.29 9.40
N ASP A 4 19.32 8.18 8.77
CA ASP A 4 18.81 6.85 8.47
C ASP A 4 19.79 6.14 7.52
N ASN A 5 19.84 4.83 7.60
CA ASN A 5 20.79 4.01 6.82
C ASN A 5 20.23 3.65 5.43
N PHE A 6 19.35 4.48 4.88
CA PHE A 6 18.71 4.25 3.58
C PHE A 6 19.35 5.10 2.47
N ASN A 7 19.39 4.56 1.26
CA ASN A 7 19.92 5.26 0.09
C ASN A 7 18.81 6.13 -0.52
N HIS A 8 18.89 7.44 -0.31
CA HIS A 8 17.96 8.42 -0.86
C HIS A 8 18.38 8.87 -2.24
N ASN A 9 17.44 8.87 -3.18
CA ASN A 9 17.65 9.25 -4.57
C ASN A 9 16.65 10.32 -5.01
N THR A 10 17.00 11.07 -6.02
CA THR A 10 16.10 12.04 -6.64
C THR A 10 16.30 12.07 -8.15
N THR A 11 15.20 12.23 -8.90
CA THR A 11 15.22 12.51 -10.34
C THR A 11 14.08 13.44 -10.71
N GLU A 12 14.09 13.98 -11.91
CA GLU A 12 12.98 14.74 -12.46
C GLU A 12 12.47 14.04 -13.73
N VAL A 13 11.16 13.81 -13.79
CA VAL A 13 10.49 13.18 -14.93
C VAL A 13 9.29 14.04 -15.30
N ASP A 14 9.24 14.52 -16.54
CA ASP A 14 8.16 15.38 -17.06
C ASP A 14 7.83 16.60 -16.18
N GLY A 15 8.87 17.20 -15.58
CA GLY A 15 8.74 18.37 -14.69
C GLY A 15 8.29 18.03 -13.27
N LEU A 16 8.12 16.75 -12.93
CA LEU A 16 7.84 16.28 -11.59
C LEU A 16 9.11 15.72 -10.94
N LYS A 17 9.53 16.34 -9.83
CA LYS A 17 10.60 15.80 -9.00
C LYS A 17 10.10 14.55 -8.29
N TRP A 18 10.85 13.45 -8.38
CA TRP A 18 10.68 12.24 -7.61
C TRP A 18 11.79 12.11 -6.57
N HIS A 19 11.42 11.71 -5.37
CA HIS A 19 12.30 11.23 -4.33
C HIS A 19 11.94 9.79 -4.01
N TRP A 20 12.93 8.94 -3.81
CA TRP A 20 12.70 7.56 -3.37
C TRP A 20 13.87 7.03 -2.55
N VAL A 21 13.58 6.06 -1.74
CA VAL A 21 14.58 5.19 -1.11
C VAL A 21 14.78 3.98 -2.01
N GLU A 22 16.05 3.63 -2.25
CA GLU A 22 16.42 2.42 -3.00
C GLU A 22 17.44 1.61 -2.23
N GLN A 23 17.21 0.30 -2.09
CA GLN A 23 18.13 -0.62 -1.43
C GLN A 23 18.11 -2.00 -2.04
N GLY A 24 19.28 -2.69 -2.00
CA GLY A 24 19.44 -4.04 -2.51
C GLY A 24 19.58 -4.11 -4.02
N GLU A 25 19.74 -5.34 -4.52
CA GLU A 25 19.89 -5.68 -5.94
C GLU A 25 19.00 -6.90 -6.25
N GLY A 26 18.70 -7.13 -7.53
CA GLY A 26 17.89 -8.26 -7.98
C GLY A 26 16.59 -7.83 -8.66
N PRO A 27 15.54 -8.68 -8.66
CA PRO A 27 14.23 -8.32 -9.19
C PRO A 27 13.66 -7.09 -8.46
N ALA A 28 13.03 -6.18 -9.21
CA ALA A 28 12.51 -4.96 -8.61
C ALA A 28 11.24 -5.20 -7.80
N ILE A 29 11.12 -4.54 -6.65
CA ILE A 29 9.87 -4.40 -5.92
C ILE A 29 9.60 -2.94 -5.60
N VAL A 30 8.42 -2.45 -6.00
CA VAL A 30 7.94 -1.09 -5.78
C VAL A 30 7.01 -1.07 -4.58
N LEU A 31 7.27 -0.17 -3.61
CA LEU A 31 6.52 -0.08 -2.37
C LEU A 31 5.82 1.28 -2.28
N LEU A 32 4.50 1.31 -2.42
CA LEU A 32 3.68 2.53 -2.44
C LEU A 32 2.99 2.74 -1.08
N HIS A 33 3.20 3.91 -0.50
CA HIS A 33 2.63 4.29 0.80
C HIS A 33 1.23 4.90 0.69
N GLY A 34 0.57 5.09 1.84
CA GLY A 34 -0.74 5.71 1.99
C GLY A 34 -0.71 7.13 2.57
N ILE A 35 -1.84 7.54 3.12
CA ILE A 35 -2.06 8.79 3.86
C ILE A 35 -2.11 8.45 5.37
N PRO A 36 -1.44 9.21 6.22
CA PRO A 36 -0.55 10.37 6.02
C PRO A 36 0.94 9.98 6.06
N GLU A 37 1.38 9.14 5.16
CA GLU A 37 2.68 8.49 5.19
C GLU A 37 3.65 9.02 4.12
N SER A 38 4.80 8.38 4.04
CA SER A 38 5.87 8.53 3.05
C SER A 38 6.47 7.15 2.76
N TRP A 39 7.60 7.07 2.06
CA TRP A 39 8.38 5.84 1.91
C TRP A 39 8.60 5.11 3.25
N ARG A 40 8.58 5.83 4.39
CA ARG A 40 8.77 5.27 5.74
C ARG A 40 7.71 4.25 6.14
N CYS A 41 6.55 4.26 5.51
CA CYS A 41 5.55 3.20 5.67
C CYS A 41 6.16 1.80 5.57
N TRP A 42 7.25 1.68 4.81
CA TRP A 42 7.93 0.43 4.50
C TRP A 42 9.30 0.27 5.18
N GLN A 43 9.70 1.20 6.08
CA GLN A 43 11.05 1.20 6.65
C GLN A 43 11.44 -0.10 7.35
N HIS A 44 10.47 -0.82 7.92
CA HIS A 44 10.71 -2.11 8.59
C HIS A 44 10.83 -3.28 7.62
N GLN A 45 10.22 -3.19 6.44
CA GLN A 45 10.22 -4.23 5.41
C GLN A 45 11.46 -4.14 4.53
N ILE A 46 11.90 -2.93 4.19
CA ILE A 46 13.02 -2.65 3.27
C ILE A 46 14.28 -3.43 3.61
N PRO A 47 14.80 -3.46 4.87
CA PRO A 47 16.08 -4.13 5.16
C PRO A 47 16.08 -5.64 4.89
N THR A 48 14.92 -6.28 5.01
CA THR A 48 14.81 -7.72 4.75
C THR A 48 14.57 -8.00 3.26
N LEU A 49 13.70 -7.22 2.61
CA LEU A 49 13.45 -7.34 1.18
C LEU A 49 14.73 -7.06 0.37
N ALA A 50 15.52 -6.07 0.76
CA ALA A 50 16.75 -5.66 0.09
C ALA A 50 17.86 -6.72 0.07
N LYS A 51 17.71 -7.80 0.83
CA LYS A 51 18.64 -8.94 0.77
C LYS A 51 18.52 -9.73 -0.54
N GLN A 52 17.42 -9.58 -1.27
CA GLN A 52 17.12 -10.38 -2.47
C GLN A 52 16.44 -9.59 -3.58
N PHE A 53 15.99 -8.38 -3.32
CA PHE A 53 15.25 -7.53 -4.26
C PHE A 53 15.89 -6.14 -4.36
N ARG A 54 15.79 -5.53 -5.53
CA ARG A 54 15.97 -4.10 -5.70
C ARG A 54 14.70 -3.42 -5.19
N VAL A 55 14.72 -2.93 -3.97
CA VAL A 55 13.58 -2.29 -3.32
C VAL A 55 13.53 -0.82 -3.70
N ILE A 56 12.39 -0.36 -4.18
CA ILE A 56 12.13 1.02 -4.61
C ILE A 56 10.91 1.53 -3.86
N ALA A 57 11.12 2.45 -2.93
CA ALA A 57 10.05 3.03 -2.11
C ALA A 57 9.99 4.55 -2.39
N PRO A 58 9.16 5.00 -3.35
CA PRO A 58 9.03 6.42 -3.65
C PRO A 58 8.16 7.14 -2.61
N ASP A 59 8.47 8.41 -2.37
CA ASP A 59 7.44 9.34 -1.95
C ASP A 59 6.52 9.61 -3.15
N MET A 60 5.24 9.31 -3.01
CA MET A 60 4.30 9.55 -4.09
C MET A 60 4.18 11.05 -4.41
N LYS A 61 3.74 11.38 -5.61
CA LYS A 61 3.44 12.77 -6.00
C LYS A 61 2.66 13.48 -4.88
N GLY A 62 3.14 14.64 -4.47
CA GLY A 62 2.50 15.42 -3.42
C GLY A 62 2.95 15.10 -1.99
N TYR A 63 3.75 14.06 -1.78
CA TYR A 63 4.22 13.61 -0.46
C TYR A 63 5.73 13.75 -0.27
N GLY A 64 6.16 13.67 0.97
CA GLY A 64 7.56 13.61 1.37
C GLY A 64 8.42 14.65 0.65
N GLN A 65 9.52 14.22 0.05
CA GLN A 65 10.44 15.07 -0.70
C GLN A 65 10.15 15.12 -2.20
N SER A 66 9.14 14.37 -2.68
CA SER A 66 8.67 14.45 -4.06
C SER A 66 7.98 15.79 -4.36
N GLY A 67 7.85 16.10 -5.64
CA GLY A 67 7.22 17.33 -6.14
C GLY A 67 5.74 17.42 -5.75
N LYS A 68 5.30 18.67 -5.54
CA LYS A 68 3.94 19.02 -5.12
C LYS A 68 3.30 20.02 -6.09
N PRO A 69 3.32 19.71 -7.43
CA PRO A 69 2.72 20.61 -8.40
C PRO A 69 1.21 20.69 -8.19
N LYS A 70 0.64 21.88 -8.39
CA LYS A 70 -0.80 21.98 -8.58
C LYS A 70 -1.18 21.30 -9.91
N GLY A 71 -2.27 20.58 -9.93
CA GLY A 71 -2.67 19.87 -11.15
C GLY A 71 -3.62 18.72 -10.87
N ASP A 72 -3.60 17.72 -11.73
CA ASP A 72 -4.45 16.56 -11.62
C ASP A 72 -3.83 15.51 -10.66
N TYR A 73 -4.63 15.05 -9.72
CA TYR A 73 -4.33 14.01 -8.74
C TYR A 73 -5.30 12.81 -8.84
N ALA A 74 -5.94 12.64 -9.99
CA ALA A 74 -6.69 11.42 -10.26
C ALA A 74 -5.74 10.21 -10.15
N ALA A 75 -6.22 9.11 -9.57
CA ALA A 75 -5.36 7.95 -9.34
C ALA A 75 -4.74 7.39 -10.63
N SER A 76 -5.49 7.43 -11.74
CA SER A 76 -4.96 7.04 -13.07
C SER A 76 -3.85 7.97 -13.57
N THR A 77 -3.91 9.28 -13.28
CA THR A 77 -2.86 10.23 -13.62
C THR A 77 -1.61 9.98 -12.80
N VAL A 78 -1.76 9.84 -11.47
CA VAL A 78 -0.62 9.54 -10.58
C VAL A 78 0.01 8.19 -10.91
N ALA A 79 -0.79 7.19 -11.29
CA ALA A 79 -0.29 5.89 -11.73
C ALA A 79 0.53 5.99 -13.03
N ALA A 80 0.07 6.77 -14.02
CA ALA A 80 0.80 7.00 -15.25
C ALA A 80 2.13 7.74 -15.01
N GLU A 81 2.14 8.76 -14.14
CA GLU A 81 3.35 9.48 -13.74
C GLU A 81 4.31 8.54 -12.96
N THR A 82 3.79 7.63 -12.12
CA THR A 82 4.60 6.62 -11.43
C THR A 82 5.23 5.64 -12.42
N LEU A 83 4.51 5.20 -13.45
CA LEU A 83 5.06 4.36 -14.52
C LEU A 83 6.18 5.08 -15.29
N ALA A 84 5.99 6.35 -15.63
CA ALA A 84 7.03 7.16 -16.29
C ALA A 84 8.28 7.34 -15.40
N PHE A 85 8.10 7.49 -14.08
CA PHE A 85 9.21 7.49 -13.12
C PHE A 85 9.96 6.15 -13.15
N LEU A 86 9.24 5.02 -13.10
CA LEU A 86 9.85 3.69 -13.14
C LEU A 86 10.63 3.46 -14.46
N ASP A 87 10.10 3.94 -15.59
CA ASP A 87 10.80 3.90 -16.88
C ASP A 87 12.11 4.72 -16.84
N ALA A 88 12.08 5.90 -16.25
CA ALA A 88 13.24 6.77 -16.14
C ALA A 88 14.38 6.18 -15.28
N ILE A 89 14.06 5.29 -14.32
CA ILE A 89 15.05 4.60 -13.49
C ILE A 89 15.33 3.15 -13.96
N GLY A 90 14.87 2.80 -15.18
CA GLY A 90 15.16 1.52 -15.83
C GLY A 90 14.45 0.32 -15.22
N VAL A 91 13.22 0.48 -14.73
CA VAL A 91 12.41 -0.61 -14.15
C VAL A 91 11.29 -0.98 -15.12
N GLU A 92 11.45 -2.09 -15.84
CA GLU A 92 10.47 -2.57 -16.83
C GLU A 92 9.46 -3.54 -16.23
N GLN A 93 9.94 -4.52 -15.46
CA GLN A 93 9.16 -5.54 -14.76
C GLN A 93 9.37 -5.40 -13.25
N PHE A 94 8.33 -5.55 -12.47
CA PHE A 94 8.44 -5.39 -11.02
C PHE A 94 7.34 -6.11 -10.26
N HIS A 95 7.64 -6.46 -9.01
CA HIS A 95 6.64 -6.74 -8.00
C HIS A 95 6.14 -5.40 -7.42
N ILE A 96 4.91 -5.34 -6.96
CA ILE A 96 4.38 -4.12 -6.35
C ILE A 96 3.68 -4.42 -5.03
N ALA A 97 3.87 -3.56 -4.05
CA ALA A 97 3.10 -3.56 -2.81
C ALA A 97 2.51 -2.16 -2.57
N GLY A 98 1.27 -2.10 -2.11
CA GLY A 98 0.61 -0.86 -1.74
C GLY A 98 -0.03 -0.96 -0.36
N HIS A 99 0.00 0.13 0.39
CA HIS A 99 -0.75 0.31 1.62
C HIS A 99 -1.69 1.51 1.45
N ASP A 100 -2.97 1.38 1.85
CA ASP A 100 -3.99 2.44 1.79
C ASP A 100 -4.06 3.09 0.38
N TRP A 101 -3.77 4.40 0.21
CA TRP A 101 -3.73 5.07 -1.10
C TRP A 101 -2.69 4.47 -2.05
N GLY A 102 -1.63 3.86 -1.53
CA GLY A 102 -0.69 3.10 -2.34
C GLY A 102 -1.34 1.93 -3.08
N VAL A 103 -2.37 1.31 -2.49
CA VAL A 103 -3.19 0.29 -3.18
C VAL A 103 -3.98 0.91 -4.32
N VAL A 104 -4.57 2.10 -4.10
CA VAL A 104 -5.31 2.81 -5.16
C VAL A 104 -4.43 3.07 -6.38
N ILE A 105 -3.21 3.54 -6.14
CA ILE A 105 -2.25 3.81 -7.22
C ILE A 105 -1.77 2.51 -7.87
N ALA A 106 -1.45 1.48 -7.08
CA ALA A 106 -1.06 0.15 -7.58
C ALA A 106 -2.15 -0.47 -8.47
N ASP A 107 -3.42 -0.39 -8.06
CA ASP A 107 -4.55 -0.85 -8.86
C ASP A 107 -4.62 -0.16 -10.22
N ASN A 108 -4.38 1.16 -10.26
CA ASN A 108 -4.36 1.92 -11.51
C ASN A 108 -3.12 1.62 -12.35
N ILE A 109 -1.95 1.36 -11.75
CA ILE A 109 -0.75 0.89 -12.46
C ILE A 109 -1.04 -0.44 -13.14
N ILE A 110 -1.63 -1.41 -12.44
CA ILE A 110 -2.01 -2.70 -13.02
C ILE A 110 -3.05 -2.52 -14.13
N ASN A 111 -4.03 -1.63 -13.93
CA ASN A 111 -5.05 -1.35 -14.94
C ASN A 111 -4.44 -0.80 -16.23
N LEU A 112 -3.41 0.05 -16.14
CA LEU A 112 -2.71 0.65 -17.28
C LEU A 112 -1.68 -0.30 -17.92
N ALA A 113 -0.94 -1.07 -17.12
CA ALA A 113 0.20 -1.85 -17.56
C ALA A 113 0.27 -3.23 -16.85
N PRO A 114 -0.75 -4.11 -16.99
CA PRO A 114 -0.83 -5.36 -16.23
C PRO A 114 0.34 -6.30 -16.49
N SER A 115 0.92 -6.27 -17.70
CA SER A 115 2.04 -7.13 -18.08
C SER A 115 3.36 -6.75 -17.41
N ARG A 116 3.46 -5.58 -16.78
CA ARG A 116 4.67 -5.12 -16.06
C ARG A 116 4.71 -5.64 -14.63
N VAL A 117 3.58 -6.07 -14.07
CA VAL A 117 3.46 -6.47 -12.66
C VAL A 117 3.51 -7.99 -12.55
N GLU A 118 4.56 -8.50 -11.90
CA GLU A 118 4.75 -9.93 -11.71
C GLU A 118 3.99 -10.49 -10.52
N ARG A 119 3.90 -9.72 -9.41
CA ARG A 119 3.18 -10.05 -8.18
C ARG A 119 2.67 -8.80 -7.52
N TYR A 120 1.52 -8.90 -6.87
CA TYR A 120 0.90 -7.79 -6.19
C TYR A 120 0.56 -8.09 -4.73
N ILE A 121 0.96 -7.18 -3.84
CA ILE A 121 0.65 -7.23 -2.40
C ILE A 121 -0.21 -6.02 -2.06
N ARG A 122 -1.44 -6.28 -1.59
CA ARG A 122 -2.40 -5.26 -1.16
C ARG A 122 -2.46 -5.23 0.36
N CYS A 123 -2.30 -4.05 0.98
CA CYS A 123 -2.40 -3.91 2.42
C CYS A 123 -3.52 -2.93 2.79
N CYS A 124 -4.45 -3.40 3.62
CA CYS A 124 -5.49 -2.61 4.29
C CYS A 124 -6.36 -1.74 3.35
N LEU A 125 -6.62 -2.20 2.13
CA LEU A 125 -7.65 -1.62 1.28
C LEU A 125 -8.38 -2.73 0.52
N SER A 126 -9.68 -2.84 0.72
CA SER A 126 -10.57 -3.76 0.01
C SER A 126 -10.73 -3.35 -1.47
N LEU A 127 -11.66 -3.96 -2.19
CA LEU A 127 -11.90 -3.61 -3.59
C LEU A 127 -12.30 -2.15 -3.75
N HIS A 128 -11.83 -1.57 -4.85
CA HIS A 128 -12.12 -0.20 -5.24
C HIS A 128 -13.53 0.02 -5.80
N THR A 129 -14.43 -0.88 -5.58
CA THR A 129 -15.85 -0.57 -5.57
C THR A 129 -16.14 0.33 -4.35
N TYR A 130 -15.18 1.26 -4.14
CA TYR A 130 -15.24 2.22 -3.07
C TYR A 130 -16.53 3.02 -3.25
N ASP A 131 -17.56 2.52 -2.62
CA ASP A 131 -18.77 3.27 -2.48
C ASP A 131 -18.43 4.42 -1.55
N ALA A 132 -18.13 5.57 -2.15
CA ALA A 132 -17.89 6.80 -1.43
C ALA A 132 -19.00 7.10 -0.41
N ARG A 133 -20.15 6.40 -0.49
CA ARG A 133 -21.22 6.44 0.52
C ARG A 133 -20.78 5.88 1.86
N ASN A 134 -19.80 4.97 1.90
CA ASN A 134 -19.36 4.30 3.12
C ASN A 134 -18.17 4.97 3.80
N SER A 135 -17.55 5.97 3.17
CA SER A 135 -16.42 6.70 3.76
C SER A 135 -16.69 8.18 3.87
N LEU A 136 -17.16 8.57 5.03
CA LEU A 136 -17.50 9.97 5.33
C LEU A 136 -16.29 10.90 5.20
N HIS A 137 -15.08 10.45 5.58
CA HIS A 137 -13.89 11.29 5.50
C HIS A 137 -13.47 11.55 4.04
N HIS A 138 -13.58 10.56 3.12
CA HIS A 138 -13.33 10.78 1.70
C HIS A 138 -14.33 11.75 1.08
N GLN A 139 -15.62 11.56 1.39
CA GLN A 139 -16.65 12.49 0.92
C GLN A 139 -16.41 13.90 1.43
N TRP A 140 -16.06 14.02 2.72
CA TRP A 140 -15.86 15.32 3.32
C TRP A 140 -14.62 16.02 2.73
N ASN A 141 -13.48 15.34 2.64
CA ASN A 141 -12.25 15.87 2.05
C ASN A 141 -12.48 16.27 0.58
N GLY A 142 -13.08 15.38 -0.21
CA GLY A 142 -13.34 15.63 -1.62
C GLY A 142 -14.32 16.79 -1.90
N ARG A 143 -15.24 17.07 -0.97
CA ARG A 143 -16.21 18.18 -1.09
C ARG A 143 -15.73 19.49 -0.46
N ASN A 144 -14.73 19.42 0.40
CA ASN A 144 -14.22 20.57 1.16
C ASN A 144 -12.68 20.64 1.08
N PRO A 145 -12.08 20.69 -0.11
CA PRO A 145 -10.63 20.60 -0.23
C PRO A 145 -9.89 21.71 0.52
N GLU A 146 -10.42 22.95 0.54
CA GLU A 146 -9.81 24.05 1.28
C GLU A 146 -9.80 23.82 2.80
N LYS A 147 -10.86 23.23 3.35
CA LYS A 147 -10.92 22.88 4.78
C LYS A 147 -10.02 21.68 5.08
N ALA A 148 -9.92 20.73 4.14
CA ALA A 148 -8.99 19.63 4.26
C ALA A 148 -7.54 20.12 4.28
N CYS A 149 -7.17 21.10 3.43
CA CYS A 149 -5.87 21.77 3.48
C CYS A 149 -5.58 22.37 4.87
N GLN A 150 -6.55 23.06 5.45
CA GLN A 150 -6.40 23.67 6.78
C GLN A 150 -6.20 22.62 7.88
N LEU A 151 -6.89 21.48 7.82
CA LEU A 151 -6.68 20.37 8.75
C LEU A 151 -5.31 19.75 8.60
N MET A 152 -4.89 19.46 7.37
CA MET A 152 -3.60 18.82 7.07
C MET A 152 -2.42 19.76 7.32
N ALA A 153 -2.63 21.07 7.32
CA ALA A 153 -1.61 22.06 7.68
C ALA A 153 -1.13 21.95 9.13
N ASN A 154 -1.96 21.38 10.03
CA ASN A 154 -1.53 20.96 11.35
C ASN A 154 -1.13 19.47 11.30
N ALA A 155 0.08 19.21 10.77
CA ALA A 155 0.58 17.86 10.54
C ALA A 155 0.61 17.03 11.82
N ASP A 156 1.04 17.62 12.96
CA ASP A 156 1.08 16.92 14.24
C ASP A 156 -0.30 16.39 14.63
N ALA A 157 -1.30 17.26 14.71
CA ALA A 157 -2.65 16.83 15.06
C ALA A 157 -3.25 15.87 14.03
N TYR A 158 -2.98 16.08 12.74
CA TYR A 158 -3.54 15.25 11.68
C TYR A 158 -2.97 13.83 11.73
N VAL A 159 -1.65 13.67 11.81
CA VAL A 159 -0.99 12.37 11.87
C VAL A 159 -1.40 11.63 13.15
N ARG A 160 -1.34 12.30 14.31
CA ARG A 160 -1.70 11.67 15.60
C ARG A 160 -3.12 11.15 15.60
N VAL A 161 -4.09 11.95 15.16
CA VAL A 161 -5.50 11.50 15.07
C VAL A 161 -5.64 10.26 14.20
N TRP A 162 -4.93 10.19 13.08
CA TRP A 162 -4.98 9.01 12.21
C TRP A 162 -4.42 7.77 12.89
N TYR A 163 -3.22 7.85 13.46
CA TYR A 163 -2.58 6.72 14.14
C TYR A 163 -3.32 6.30 15.41
N GLU A 164 -3.73 7.25 16.25
CA GLU A 164 -4.48 6.95 17.47
C GLU A 164 -5.85 6.32 17.21
N SER A 165 -6.54 6.73 16.13
CA SER A 165 -7.88 6.24 15.82
C SER A 165 -7.89 5.04 14.90
N SER A 166 -6.76 4.61 14.34
CA SER A 166 -6.71 3.58 13.32
C SER A 166 -5.78 2.40 13.66
N CYS A 167 -4.82 2.59 14.57
CA CYS A 167 -4.04 1.49 15.14
C CYS A 167 -4.80 0.78 16.25
N LYS A 168 -4.52 -0.50 16.43
CA LYS A 168 -4.90 -1.22 17.64
C LYS A 168 -4.15 -0.63 18.85
N PRO A 169 -4.83 -0.28 19.96
CA PRO A 169 -4.19 0.41 21.09
C PRO A 169 -2.91 -0.24 21.63
N GLU A 170 -2.87 -1.58 21.65
CA GLU A 170 -1.74 -2.36 22.19
C GLU A 170 -0.56 -2.49 21.21
N SER A 171 -0.76 -2.13 19.94
CA SER A 171 0.25 -2.22 18.88
C SER A 171 0.54 -0.88 18.22
N ARG A 172 0.29 0.22 18.93
CA ARG A 172 0.57 1.56 18.43
C ARG A 172 2.04 1.73 18.09
N THR A 173 2.29 2.47 17.03
CA THR A 173 3.61 2.89 16.59
C THR A 173 4.33 3.66 17.71
N ASP A 174 5.64 3.46 17.83
CA ASP A 174 6.49 4.17 18.81
C ASP A 174 6.41 5.68 18.59
N GLU A 175 6.47 6.45 19.68
CA GLU A 175 6.39 7.92 19.65
C GLU A 175 7.49 8.55 18.77
N ALA A 176 8.71 8.01 18.80
CA ALA A 176 9.81 8.52 17.98
C ALA A 176 9.54 8.29 16.47
N GLU A 177 8.89 7.20 16.11
CA GLU A 177 8.49 6.92 14.73
C GLU A 177 7.35 7.85 14.29
N ILE A 178 6.38 8.12 15.17
CA ILE A 178 5.31 9.10 14.91
C ILE A 178 5.88 10.49 14.65
N GLU A 179 6.88 10.93 15.45
CA GLU A 179 7.55 12.22 15.23
C GLU A 179 8.24 12.30 13.84
N GLU A 180 8.85 11.22 13.37
CA GLU A 180 9.46 11.21 12.02
C GLU A 180 8.37 11.26 10.92
N ILE A 181 7.23 10.60 11.10
CA ILE A 181 6.10 10.68 10.17
C ILE A 181 5.53 12.10 10.12
N ILE A 182 5.34 12.73 11.30
CA ILE A 182 4.88 14.12 11.41
C ILE A 182 5.83 15.05 10.67
N LYS A 183 7.12 14.91 10.88
CA LYS A 183 8.16 15.71 10.22
C LYS A 183 8.07 15.59 8.71
N GLU A 184 7.92 14.38 8.16
CA GLU A 184 7.80 14.17 6.73
C GLU A 184 6.48 14.69 6.16
N PHE A 185 5.38 14.56 6.90
CA PHE A 185 4.09 15.12 6.52
C PHE A 185 4.03 16.66 6.67
N SER A 186 4.99 17.25 7.37
CA SER A 186 5.14 18.71 7.53
C SER A 186 5.90 19.39 6.39
N TYR A 187 6.40 18.65 5.39
CA TYR A 187 7.08 19.30 4.26
C TYR A 187 6.16 20.26 3.53
N ALA A 188 6.73 21.43 3.17
CA ALA A 188 5.98 22.50 2.52
C ALA A 188 5.21 22.03 1.27
N GLY A 189 3.95 22.39 1.18
CA GLY A 189 3.06 22.10 0.06
C GLY A 189 2.28 20.79 0.17
N ILE A 190 2.58 19.91 1.15
CA ILE A 190 1.82 18.66 1.32
C ILE A 190 0.34 18.98 1.58
N SER A 191 0.05 19.83 2.55
CA SER A 191 -1.32 20.23 2.89
C SER A 191 -2.08 20.87 1.74
N ASP A 192 -1.38 21.45 0.77
CA ASP A 192 -2.01 22.14 -0.37
C ASP A 192 -2.46 21.16 -1.48
N VAL A 193 -1.82 20.00 -1.59
CA VAL A 193 -2.03 19.08 -2.71
C VAL A 193 -2.60 17.71 -2.31
N VAL A 194 -2.30 17.22 -1.11
CA VAL A 194 -2.81 15.90 -0.67
C VAL A 194 -4.35 15.82 -0.68
N PRO A 195 -5.11 16.89 -0.29
CA PRO A 195 -6.56 16.88 -0.43
C PRO A 195 -7.08 16.68 -1.85
N LEU A 196 -6.24 16.95 -2.88
CA LEU A 196 -6.62 16.76 -4.28
C LEU A 196 -6.78 15.27 -4.64
N TYR A 197 -6.10 14.36 -3.96
CA TYR A 197 -6.33 12.92 -4.12
C TYR A 197 -7.79 12.57 -3.89
N PHE A 198 -8.39 13.11 -2.82
CA PHE A 198 -9.80 12.89 -2.52
C PHE A 198 -10.74 13.64 -3.47
N ALA A 199 -10.37 14.86 -3.86
CA ALA A 199 -11.18 15.66 -4.76
C ALA A 199 -11.23 15.07 -6.18
N HIS A 200 -10.12 14.49 -6.66
CA HIS A 200 -9.98 14.01 -8.02
C HIS A 200 -10.22 12.50 -8.17
N ILE A 201 -10.52 11.76 -7.10
CA ILE A 201 -10.73 10.30 -7.17
C ILE A 201 -11.78 9.91 -8.22
N ARG A 202 -12.82 10.72 -8.39
CA ARG A 202 -13.90 10.49 -9.35
C ARG A 202 -13.50 10.73 -10.80
N ASN A 203 -12.35 11.38 -11.04
CA ASN A 203 -11.79 11.62 -12.37
C ASN A 203 -10.91 10.43 -12.82
N SER A 204 -10.66 9.48 -11.93
CA SER A 204 -9.87 8.30 -12.24
C SER A 204 -10.58 7.39 -13.23
N ILE A 205 -9.80 6.73 -14.07
CA ILE A 205 -10.30 5.68 -14.95
C ILE A 205 -10.79 4.52 -14.05
N PRO A 206 -11.98 3.94 -14.30
CA PRO A 206 -12.43 2.77 -13.55
C PRO A 206 -11.43 1.63 -13.66
N VAL A 207 -11.15 0.97 -12.53
CA VAL A 207 -10.25 -0.19 -12.50
C VAL A 207 -10.98 -1.42 -13.00
N ASP A 208 -10.38 -2.09 -13.97
CA ASP A 208 -10.82 -3.39 -14.47
C ASP A 208 -10.07 -4.52 -13.75
N TYR A 209 -10.67 -5.04 -12.70
CA TYR A 209 -10.06 -6.10 -11.89
C TYR A 209 -9.87 -7.42 -12.63
N SER A 210 -10.50 -7.64 -13.79
CA SER A 210 -10.25 -8.83 -14.62
C SER A 210 -8.81 -8.90 -15.14
N LYS A 211 -8.09 -7.78 -15.16
CA LYS A 211 -6.67 -7.69 -15.52
C LYS A 211 -5.71 -8.17 -14.43
N PHE A 212 -6.20 -8.39 -13.22
CA PHE A 212 -5.38 -8.80 -12.07
C PHE A 212 -5.15 -10.32 -12.09
N THR A 213 -4.48 -10.79 -13.13
CA THR A 213 -4.19 -12.20 -13.37
C THR A 213 -2.88 -12.68 -12.76
N MET A 214 -2.00 -11.74 -12.36
CA MET A 214 -0.81 -12.05 -11.58
C MET A 214 -1.18 -12.53 -10.18
N PRO A 215 -0.30 -13.28 -9.49
CA PRO A 215 -0.50 -13.62 -8.09
C PRO A 215 -0.74 -12.38 -7.21
N VAL A 216 -1.77 -12.42 -6.37
CA VAL A 216 -2.13 -11.34 -5.43
C VAL A 216 -2.19 -11.88 -4.01
N LEU A 217 -1.50 -11.21 -3.08
CA LEU A 217 -1.61 -11.38 -1.64
C LEU A 217 -2.38 -10.20 -1.06
N TYR A 218 -3.42 -10.46 -0.27
CA TYR A 218 -4.10 -9.44 0.52
C TYR A 218 -3.73 -9.57 1.99
N ILE A 219 -3.22 -8.47 2.58
CA ILE A 219 -2.89 -8.36 4.01
C ILE A 219 -3.85 -7.35 4.63
N HIS A 220 -4.45 -7.71 5.78
CA HIS A 220 -5.45 -6.86 6.43
C HIS A 220 -5.35 -6.91 7.95
N GLY A 221 -5.63 -5.77 8.61
CA GLY A 221 -5.78 -5.70 10.06
C GLY A 221 -7.21 -6.03 10.50
N GLU A 222 -7.39 -7.01 11.39
CA GLU A 222 -8.71 -7.45 11.88
C GLU A 222 -9.52 -6.30 12.50
N HIS A 223 -8.81 -5.34 13.10
CA HIS A 223 -9.40 -4.23 13.84
C HIS A 223 -9.34 -2.91 13.08
N ASP A 224 -9.13 -2.95 11.76
CA ASP A 224 -9.09 -1.75 10.92
C ASP A 224 -10.44 -1.03 10.92
N PRO A 225 -10.56 0.16 11.55
CA PRO A 225 -11.83 0.88 11.61
C PRO A 225 -12.13 1.65 10.32
N ARG A 226 -11.14 1.76 9.42
CA ARG A 226 -11.26 2.49 8.13
C ARG A 226 -11.77 1.58 7.04
N GLN A 227 -11.33 0.31 7.08
CA GLN A 227 -11.66 -0.72 6.13
C GLN A 227 -12.08 -1.99 6.91
N PRO A 228 -13.31 -2.07 7.46
CA PRO A 228 -13.78 -3.29 8.10
C PRO A 228 -13.55 -4.52 7.21
N ILE A 229 -13.09 -5.63 7.79
CA ILE A 229 -12.73 -6.84 7.02
C ILE A 229 -13.89 -7.36 6.16
N GLU A 230 -15.13 -7.06 6.55
CA GLU A 230 -16.32 -7.40 5.79
C GLU A 230 -16.33 -6.79 4.38
N TYR A 231 -15.63 -5.68 4.16
CA TYR A 231 -15.52 -5.06 2.84
C TYR A 231 -14.63 -5.86 1.88
N ALA A 232 -13.82 -6.78 2.39
CA ALA A 232 -13.02 -7.68 1.59
C ALA A 232 -13.78 -8.92 1.08
N ARG A 233 -15.02 -9.15 1.54
CA ARG A 233 -15.82 -10.28 1.08
C ARG A 233 -16.11 -10.19 -0.41
N GLY A 234 -15.93 -11.29 -1.12
CA GLY A 234 -16.14 -11.37 -2.56
C GLY A 234 -14.96 -10.85 -3.40
N MET A 235 -13.84 -10.46 -2.79
CA MET A 235 -12.63 -10.08 -3.53
C MET A 235 -12.17 -11.20 -4.48
N GLU A 236 -12.28 -12.45 -4.06
CA GLU A 236 -11.93 -13.64 -4.83
C GLU A 236 -12.77 -13.80 -6.11
N GLU A 237 -13.96 -13.22 -6.14
CA GLU A 237 -14.85 -13.24 -7.32
C GLU A 237 -14.42 -12.21 -8.37
N HIS A 238 -13.69 -11.18 -7.95
CA HIS A 238 -13.31 -10.04 -8.78
C HIS A 238 -11.83 -10.03 -9.17
N ILE A 239 -10.95 -10.55 -8.31
CA ILE A 239 -9.49 -10.59 -8.53
C ILE A 239 -9.07 -12.01 -8.90
N PRO A 240 -8.92 -12.34 -10.20
CA PRO A 240 -8.56 -13.71 -10.63
C PRO A 240 -7.25 -14.21 -10.05
N GLY A 241 -6.32 -13.30 -9.78
CA GLY A 241 -5.00 -13.59 -9.22
C GLY A 241 -4.94 -13.72 -7.71
N LEU A 242 -6.05 -13.50 -6.96
CA LEU A 242 -6.01 -13.58 -5.50
C LEU A 242 -5.67 -15.00 -5.02
N GLU A 243 -4.46 -15.15 -4.46
CA GLU A 243 -3.94 -16.45 -4.01
C GLU A 243 -4.01 -16.63 -2.49
N ALA A 244 -3.84 -15.55 -1.74
CA ALA A 244 -3.81 -15.61 -0.29
C ALA A 244 -4.39 -14.36 0.37
N VAL A 245 -4.97 -14.57 1.55
CA VAL A 245 -5.44 -13.51 2.45
C VAL A 245 -4.80 -13.73 3.81
N LEU A 246 -4.09 -12.71 4.30
CA LEU A 246 -3.52 -12.68 5.64
C LEU A 246 -4.30 -11.67 6.47
N VAL A 247 -4.88 -12.12 7.57
CA VAL A 247 -5.54 -11.25 8.56
C VAL A 247 -4.70 -11.23 9.83
N LEU A 248 -4.29 -10.02 10.22
CA LEU A 248 -3.43 -9.79 11.37
C LEU A 248 -4.20 -9.15 12.52
N ASP A 249 -3.81 -9.45 13.73
CA ASP A 249 -4.30 -8.79 14.94
C ASP A 249 -3.75 -7.36 15.05
N ALA A 250 -4.20 -6.49 14.16
CA ALA A 250 -3.75 -5.11 13.95
C ALA A 250 -4.91 -4.21 13.52
N GLY A 251 -4.68 -2.90 13.55
CA GLY A 251 -5.56 -1.89 12.93
C GLY A 251 -5.20 -1.65 11.47
N HIS A 252 -5.27 -0.38 11.05
CA HIS A 252 -5.06 0.02 9.66
C HIS A 252 -3.59 0.01 9.23
N PHE A 253 -2.67 0.37 10.12
CA PHE A 253 -1.25 0.56 9.79
C PHE A 253 -0.45 -0.72 10.01
N VAL A 254 -0.84 -1.82 9.35
CA VAL A 254 -0.26 -3.17 9.55
C VAL A 254 1.26 -3.22 9.37
N THR A 255 1.82 -2.38 8.49
CA THR A 255 3.25 -2.29 8.20
C THR A 255 4.07 -1.84 9.42
N TRP A 256 3.43 -1.06 10.30
CA TRP A 256 3.96 -0.56 11.56
C TRP A 256 3.55 -1.43 12.75
N GLU A 257 2.30 -1.87 12.78
CA GLU A 257 1.76 -2.61 13.93
C GLU A 257 2.24 -4.06 13.99
N ARG A 258 2.50 -4.67 12.84
CA ARG A 258 2.96 -6.07 12.70
C ARG A 258 4.08 -6.18 11.68
N PRO A 259 5.21 -5.46 11.87
CA PRO A 259 6.24 -5.36 10.84
C PRO A 259 6.89 -6.71 10.50
N ALA A 260 7.09 -7.58 11.49
CA ALA A 260 7.70 -8.89 11.27
C ALA A 260 6.77 -9.82 10.48
N GLU A 261 5.49 -9.87 10.84
CA GLU A 261 4.50 -10.71 10.17
C GLU A 261 4.27 -10.25 8.74
N VAL A 262 4.15 -8.94 8.50
CA VAL A 262 4.04 -8.38 7.15
C VAL A 262 5.28 -8.72 6.32
N THR A 263 6.48 -8.49 6.87
CA THR A 263 7.74 -8.81 6.18
C THR A 263 7.83 -10.28 5.80
N ASN A 264 7.51 -11.18 6.74
CA ASN A 264 7.56 -12.62 6.51
C ASN A 264 6.55 -13.05 5.44
N ALA A 265 5.34 -12.49 5.47
CA ALA A 265 4.31 -12.77 4.48
C ALA A 265 4.73 -12.29 3.07
N MET A 266 5.31 -11.08 2.97
CA MET A 266 5.85 -10.56 1.72
C MET A 266 6.95 -11.48 1.18
N MET A 267 7.95 -11.81 2.00
CA MET A 267 9.06 -12.69 1.60
C MET A 267 8.57 -14.07 1.16
N TRP A 268 7.68 -14.69 1.93
CA TRP A 268 7.07 -15.96 1.56
C TRP A 268 6.37 -15.88 0.20
N PHE A 269 5.52 -14.88 0.02
CA PHE A 269 4.74 -14.70 -1.20
C PHE A 269 5.62 -14.43 -2.43
N LEU A 270 6.67 -13.64 -2.28
CA LEU A 270 7.61 -13.32 -3.36
C LEU A 270 8.48 -14.52 -3.77
N HIS A 271 8.82 -15.42 -2.83
CA HIS A 271 9.62 -16.61 -3.09
C HIS A 271 8.84 -17.82 -3.59
N SER A 272 7.54 -17.86 -3.39
CA SER A 272 6.72 -19.07 -3.63
C SER A 272 6.80 -19.63 -5.05
N MET A 273 7.38 -18.90 -6.02
CA MET A 273 7.63 -19.35 -7.39
C MET A 273 9.10 -19.78 -7.66
N LEU A 274 10.05 -19.31 -6.83
CA LEU A 274 11.46 -19.64 -7.06
C LEU A 274 11.78 -21.11 -6.69
N ALA A 275 10.92 -21.75 -5.89
CA ALA A 275 11.22 -23.06 -5.32
C ALA A 275 10.55 -24.27 -6.00
N SER A 276 9.49 -24.12 -6.80
CA SER A 276 8.72 -25.31 -7.19
C SER A 276 8.03 -25.32 -8.55
N GLY A 277 7.82 -24.21 -9.22
CA GLY A 277 7.02 -24.22 -10.47
C GLY A 277 5.60 -24.81 -10.29
N LEU A 278 5.18 -25.09 -9.07
CA LEU A 278 3.87 -25.61 -8.74
C LEU A 278 3.05 -24.51 -8.02
N PRO A 279 1.80 -24.30 -8.43
CA PRO A 279 0.91 -23.41 -7.69
C PRO A 279 0.75 -23.95 -6.26
N LEU A 280 1.06 -23.15 -5.25
CA LEU A 280 0.88 -23.50 -3.83
C LEU A 280 -0.59 -23.69 -3.45
N PHE A 281 -1.52 -23.53 -4.40
CA PHE A 281 -2.95 -23.54 -4.19
C PHE A 281 -3.74 -24.32 -5.24
N ASP A 282 -4.54 -25.24 -4.77
CA ASP A 282 -5.65 -25.84 -5.51
C ASP A 282 -6.87 -24.91 -5.44
N ARG A 283 -7.07 -24.11 -6.52
CA ARG A 283 -8.21 -23.18 -6.66
C ARG A 283 -9.57 -23.89 -6.63
N SER A 284 -9.62 -25.20 -6.88
CA SER A 284 -10.88 -25.96 -6.94
C SER A 284 -11.58 -26.10 -5.58
N ARG A 285 -10.91 -25.71 -4.49
CA ARG A 285 -11.38 -25.96 -3.12
C ARG A 285 -11.74 -24.70 -2.32
N HIS A 286 -11.73 -23.50 -2.92
CA HIS A 286 -11.80 -22.27 -2.13
C HIS A 286 -12.87 -21.30 -2.63
N HIS A 287 -13.98 -21.24 -1.89
CA HIS A 287 -15.03 -20.23 -2.01
C HIS A 287 -15.16 -19.49 -0.67
N GLY A 288 -15.00 -18.15 -0.71
CA GLY A 288 -15.28 -17.24 0.40
C GLY A 288 -14.06 -16.90 1.29
N LEU A 289 -13.97 -15.64 1.71
CA LEU A 289 -13.05 -15.21 2.74
C LEU A 289 -13.44 -15.83 4.09
N PRO A 290 -12.47 -16.17 4.97
CA PRO A 290 -12.77 -16.63 6.31
C PRO A 290 -13.56 -15.55 7.06
N THR A 291 -14.64 -15.96 7.70
CA THR A 291 -15.47 -15.08 8.54
C THR A 291 -14.86 -14.81 9.92
N LYS A 292 -13.70 -15.42 10.21
CA LYS A 292 -12.91 -15.23 11.43
C LYS A 292 -11.43 -15.30 11.09
N PRO A 293 -10.56 -14.60 11.86
CA PRO A 293 -9.11 -14.76 11.74
C PRO A 293 -8.72 -16.22 11.87
N VAL A 294 -7.83 -16.68 11.01
CA VAL A 294 -7.29 -18.03 11.13
C VAL A 294 -6.06 -17.96 12.01
N HIS A 295 -6.20 -18.42 13.24
CA HIS A 295 -5.12 -18.46 14.23
C HIS A 295 -4.26 -19.73 14.13
N ASP A 296 -4.66 -20.70 13.29
CA ASP A 296 -3.95 -22.00 13.19
C ASP A 296 -3.14 -22.08 11.90
N VAL A 297 -1.85 -21.86 12.03
CA VAL A 297 -0.88 -21.80 10.93
C VAL A 297 0.22 -22.85 11.07
N GLU A 298 0.23 -23.61 12.17
CA GLU A 298 1.25 -24.65 12.39
C GLU A 298 1.22 -25.73 11.29
N SER A 299 0.06 -25.93 10.64
CA SER A 299 -0.10 -26.93 9.57
C SER A 299 0.57 -26.55 8.23
N TRP A 300 1.12 -25.35 8.07
CA TRP A 300 1.59 -24.87 6.77
C TRP A 300 3.10 -24.64 6.68
N GLY A 301 3.81 -24.80 7.77
CA GLY A 301 5.26 -24.55 7.82
C GLY A 301 5.61 -23.08 7.61
N VAL A 302 4.65 -22.16 7.71
CA VAL A 302 4.79 -20.71 7.54
C VAL A 302 4.26 -20.01 8.78
N ASN A 303 4.82 -18.88 9.11
CA ASN A 303 4.53 -18.08 10.31
C ASN A 303 3.03 -17.80 10.52
N PRO A 304 2.55 -17.71 11.79
CA PRO A 304 1.14 -17.53 12.13
C PRO A 304 0.49 -16.36 11.41
N GLY A 305 -0.70 -16.57 10.87
CA GLY A 305 -1.54 -15.53 10.33
C GLY A 305 -1.88 -15.58 8.83
N ILE A 306 -1.37 -16.53 8.03
CA ILE A 306 -1.79 -16.64 6.63
C ILE A 306 -3.04 -17.51 6.53
N ALA A 307 -4.17 -16.87 6.22
CA ALA A 307 -5.44 -17.54 6.01
C ALA A 307 -5.63 -17.93 4.55
N ARG A 308 -5.98 -19.19 4.33
CA ARG A 308 -6.55 -19.61 3.05
C ARG A 308 -8.05 -19.43 3.10
N PRO A 309 -8.69 -18.99 2.01
CA PRO A 309 -10.14 -19.14 1.90
C PRO A 309 -10.52 -20.60 2.14
N LYS A 310 -11.47 -20.88 3.03
CA LYS A 310 -11.98 -22.24 3.22
C LYS A 310 -13.06 -22.52 2.20
N ALA A 311 -12.96 -23.70 1.58
CA ALA A 311 -14.09 -24.25 0.83
C ALA A 311 -15.31 -24.41 1.76
N GLY A 312 -16.41 -23.79 1.39
CA GLY A 312 -17.73 -24.03 1.97
C GLY A 312 -18.37 -25.25 1.35
#